data_f94cf8766f05b09908409659e3196115
#
_entry.id   f94cf8766f05b09908409659e3196115
#
_cell.length_a   1.000
_cell.length_b   1.000
_cell.length_c   1.000
_cell.angle_alpha   90.00
_cell.angle_beta   90.00
_cell.angle_gamma   90.00
#
_symmetry.space_group_name_H-M   'P 1'
#
loop_
_entity.id
_entity.type
_entity.pdbx_description
1 polymer ?
#
loop_
_entity_poly.entity_id
_entity_poly.type
_entity_poly.pdbx_seq_one_letter_code
_entity_poly.pdbx_strand_id
1 'polypeptide(L)'
;VDQSVSYVRRVAEIIHLGAVQLHGCESYGYCQSIELPIIKAVTVENGKMMTALSDVPETATVLLDAHDPVKKGGTGKSIDWESARNVARSRKVILSGGLRPETVALGVRTVQPFGVDVSSGVEQYPGRKDPARLRSFFKALASVEVGLPDGSVKL
;
A
#
# COMPACT_ATOMS: atom_id res chain seq x y z
N VAL A 1 -9.62 12.37 -1.06
CA VAL A 1 -9.62 12.19 0.40
C VAL A 1 -10.81 12.92 1.01
N ASP A 2 -11.35 12.41 2.09
CA ASP A 2 -12.39 13.04 2.93
C ASP A 2 -13.64 13.52 2.16
N GLN A 3 -14.00 12.82 1.09
CA GLN A 3 -15.22 13.08 0.34
C GLN A 3 -16.45 12.55 1.09
N SER A 4 -17.65 13.08 0.80
CA SER A 4 -18.86 12.53 1.39
C SER A 4 -19.15 11.10 0.87
N VAL A 5 -19.78 10.27 1.69
CA VAL A 5 -20.21 8.90 1.30
C VAL A 5 -21.04 8.92 0.02
N SER A 6 -21.98 9.89 -0.09
CA SER A 6 -22.84 10.03 -1.26
C SER A 6 -22.06 10.35 -2.52
N TYR A 7 -21.02 11.18 -2.42
CA TYR A 7 -20.14 11.47 -3.56
C TYR A 7 -19.37 10.22 -4.00
N VAL A 8 -18.77 9.49 -3.05
CA VAL A 8 -18.00 8.27 -3.37
C VAL A 8 -18.89 7.21 -4.00
N ARG A 9 -20.10 6.97 -3.46
CA ARG A 9 -21.07 6.03 -4.03
C ARG A 9 -21.45 6.40 -5.46
N ARG A 10 -21.79 7.68 -5.69
CA ARG A 10 -22.15 8.17 -7.03
C ARG A 10 -21.02 7.97 -8.04
N VAL A 11 -19.77 8.30 -7.67
CA VAL A 11 -18.63 8.10 -8.56
C VAL A 11 -18.42 6.61 -8.83
N ALA A 12 -18.50 5.77 -7.79
CA ALA A 12 -18.34 4.34 -7.91
C ALA A 12 -19.35 3.69 -8.86
N GLU A 13 -20.61 4.14 -8.81
CA GLU A 13 -21.66 3.71 -9.74
C GLU A 13 -21.39 4.12 -11.18
N ILE A 14 -21.02 5.40 -11.40
CA ILE A 14 -20.78 5.95 -12.77
C ILE A 14 -19.65 5.23 -13.48
N ILE A 15 -18.55 4.94 -12.79
CA ILE A 15 -17.34 4.38 -13.39
C ILE A 15 -17.12 2.90 -13.05
N HIS A 16 -18.10 2.27 -12.40
CA HIS A 16 -18.10 0.84 -12.04
C HIS A 16 -16.82 0.42 -11.29
N LEU A 17 -16.51 1.09 -10.17
CA LEU A 17 -15.34 0.77 -9.35
C LEU A 17 -15.44 -0.62 -8.72
N GLY A 18 -14.35 -1.37 -8.77
CA GLY A 18 -14.22 -2.64 -8.05
C GLY A 18 -13.78 -2.50 -6.58
N ALA A 19 -13.17 -1.36 -6.22
CA ALA A 19 -12.73 -1.04 -4.86
C ALA A 19 -12.54 0.47 -4.71
N VAL A 20 -12.48 0.93 -3.45
CA VAL A 20 -12.23 2.35 -3.11
C VAL A 20 -11.03 2.44 -2.18
N GLN A 21 -10.04 3.26 -2.56
CA GLN A 21 -8.94 3.61 -1.66
C GLN A 21 -9.28 4.88 -0.87
N LEU A 22 -9.23 4.77 0.44
CA LEU A 22 -9.44 5.85 1.40
C LEU A 22 -8.11 6.25 2.02
N HIS A 23 -7.71 7.51 1.86
CA HIS A 23 -6.38 8.00 2.24
C HIS A 23 -6.45 9.29 3.07
N GLY A 24 -7.59 9.54 3.69
CA GLY A 24 -7.83 10.67 4.59
C GLY A 24 -8.15 10.20 6.01
N CYS A 25 -8.90 11.04 6.73
CA CYS A 25 -9.32 10.81 8.11
C CYS A 25 -10.66 10.06 8.22
N GLU A 26 -11.01 9.26 7.19
CA GLU A 26 -12.27 8.55 7.15
C GLU A 26 -12.37 7.57 8.33
N SER A 27 -13.44 7.72 9.14
CA SER A 27 -13.68 6.92 10.34
C SER A 27 -14.08 5.47 10.01
N TYR A 28 -14.06 4.61 11.04
CA TYR A 28 -14.57 3.24 10.96
C TYR A 28 -16.00 3.19 10.41
N GLY A 29 -16.91 4.03 10.96
CA GLY A 29 -18.30 4.11 10.50
C GLY A 29 -18.43 4.60 9.05
N TYR A 30 -17.56 5.52 8.63
CA TYR A 30 -17.48 5.92 7.24
C TYR A 30 -17.11 4.73 6.34
N CYS A 31 -16.07 3.99 6.72
CA CYS A 31 -15.65 2.79 5.97
C CYS A 31 -16.79 1.78 5.85
N GLN A 32 -17.52 1.53 6.93
CA GLN A 32 -18.67 0.60 6.90
C GLN A 32 -19.81 1.07 6.01
N SER A 33 -19.94 2.38 5.78
CA SER A 33 -21.00 2.93 4.92
C SER A 33 -20.70 2.80 3.43
N ILE A 34 -19.49 2.41 3.03
CA ILE A 34 -19.12 2.15 1.64
C ILE A 34 -19.36 0.68 1.33
N GLU A 35 -20.21 0.39 0.35
CA GLU A 35 -20.64 -0.98 -0.03
C GLU A 35 -19.66 -1.66 -1.00
N LEU A 36 -18.45 -1.13 -1.16
CA LEU A 36 -17.40 -1.68 -2.00
C LEU A 36 -16.22 -2.16 -1.16
N PRO A 37 -15.40 -3.06 -1.68
CA PRO A 37 -14.11 -3.38 -1.09
C PRO A 37 -13.30 -2.12 -0.82
N ILE A 38 -12.75 -2.01 0.39
CA ILE A 38 -11.98 -0.84 0.83
C ILE A 38 -10.51 -1.19 0.92
N ILE A 39 -9.68 -0.26 0.44
CA ILE A 39 -8.27 -0.18 0.71
C ILE A 39 -8.07 1.05 1.61
N LYS A 40 -7.77 0.85 2.88
CA LYS A 40 -7.53 1.97 3.82
C LYS A 40 -6.04 2.23 3.91
N ALA A 41 -5.63 3.43 3.52
CA ALA A 41 -4.26 3.87 3.72
C ALA A 41 -4.03 4.21 5.20
N VAL A 42 -2.93 3.66 5.73
CA VAL A 42 -2.45 3.89 7.09
C VAL A 42 -1.02 4.38 6.97
N THR A 43 -0.79 5.61 7.36
CA THR A 43 0.54 6.22 7.36
C THR A 43 1.35 5.68 8.52
N VAL A 44 2.59 5.32 8.26
CA VAL A 44 3.56 4.91 9.28
C VAL A 44 4.64 5.99 9.39
N GLU A 45 4.71 6.66 10.53
CA GLU A 45 5.72 7.68 10.83
C GLU A 45 6.61 7.24 11.99
N ASN A 46 7.93 7.26 11.81
CA ASN A 46 8.90 6.87 12.84
C ASN A 46 8.60 5.49 13.49
N GLY A 47 8.14 4.53 12.68
CA GLY A 47 7.76 3.19 13.14
C GLY A 47 6.42 3.11 13.87
N LYS A 48 5.65 4.21 13.92
CA LYS A 48 4.31 4.24 14.53
C LYS A 48 3.24 4.43 13.47
N MET A 49 2.19 3.64 13.56
CA MET A 49 0.99 3.85 12.75
C MET A 49 0.24 5.07 13.28
N MET A 50 -0.10 5.99 12.37
CA MET A 50 -0.87 7.19 12.69
C MET A 50 -2.36 6.90 12.87
N THR A 51 -2.84 5.78 12.32
CA THR A 51 -4.19 5.27 12.52
C THR A 51 -4.09 3.92 13.21
N ALA A 52 -4.82 3.74 14.31
CA ALA A 52 -4.86 2.45 14.98
C ALA A 52 -5.56 1.41 14.09
N LEU A 53 -5.05 0.19 14.04
CA LEU A 53 -5.67 -0.87 13.23
C LEU A 53 -7.08 -1.23 13.71
N SER A 54 -7.41 -0.98 14.98
CA SER A 54 -8.76 -1.10 15.52
C SER A 54 -9.77 -0.17 14.85
N ASP A 55 -9.30 0.95 14.29
CA ASP A 55 -10.13 1.94 13.61
C ASP A 55 -10.30 1.63 12.12
N VAL A 56 -9.71 0.53 11.65
CA VAL A 56 -9.81 0.04 10.28
C VAL A 56 -10.60 -1.27 10.27
N PRO A 57 -11.74 -1.35 9.55
CA PRO A 57 -12.52 -2.59 9.46
C PRO A 57 -11.65 -3.79 9.08
N GLU A 58 -11.89 -4.94 9.70
CA GLU A 58 -11.12 -6.17 9.43
C GLU A 58 -11.23 -6.63 7.96
N THR A 59 -12.35 -6.33 7.33
CA THR A 59 -12.60 -6.63 5.91
C THR A 59 -11.83 -5.74 4.95
N ALA A 60 -11.31 -4.59 5.43
CA ALA A 60 -10.54 -3.67 4.60
C ALA A 60 -9.11 -4.18 4.38
N THR A 61 -8.62 -4.03 3.15
CA THR A 61 -7.19 -4.18 2.87
C THR A 61 -6.45 -2.95 3.41
N VAL A 62 -5.36 -3.16 4.13
CA VAL A 62 -4.54 -2.08 4.68
C VAL A 62 -3.45 -1.72 3.68
N LEU A 63 -3.40 -0.49 3.20
CA LEU A 63 -2.27 0.04 2.47
C LEU A 63 -1.35 0.73 3.47
N LEU A 64 -0.20 0.13 3.75
CA LEU A 64 0.81 0.73 4.63
C LEU A 64 1.67 1.69 3.80
N ASP A 65 1.42 2.98 4.00
CA ASP A 65 2.24 4.04 3.41
C ASP A 65 3.30 4.49 4.42
N ALA A 66 4.49 3.98 4.24
CA ALA A 66 5.63 4.31 5.07
C ALA A 66 6.40 5.52 4.51
N HIS A 67 5.68 6.58 4.21
CA HIS A 67 6.26 7.82 3.73
C HIS A 67 7.02 8.55 4.85
N ASP A 68 8.32 8.81 4.65
CA ASP A 68 9.08 9.72 5.51
C ASP A 68 9.01 11.14 4.91
N PRO A 69 8.21 12.05 5.47
CA PRO A 69 8.03 13.41 4.92
C PRO A 69 9.30 14.27 5.00
N VAL A 70 10.28 13.89 5.82
CA VAL A 70 11.50 14.66 6.07
C VAL A 70 12.65 14.24 5.14
N LYS A 71 12.58 13.07 4.51
CA LYS A 71 13.71 12.49 3.78
C LYS A 71 13.50 12.44 2.27
N LYS A 72 13.71 13.57 1.64
CA LYS A 72 14.07 13.63 0.22
C LYS A 72 15.42 12.94 0.01
N GLY A 73 15.43 11.62 -0.08
CA GLY A 73 16.55 10.85 -0.60
C GLY A 73 17.80 10.75 0.30
N GLY A 74 18.27 9.55 0.53
CA GLY A 74 19.69 9.31 0.85
C GLY A 74 20.05 8.99 2.30
N THR A 75 19.16 8.87 3.26
CA THR A 75 19.55 8.61 4.67
C THR A 75 19.38 7.17 5.15
N GLY A 76 19.08 6.20 4.27
CA GLY A 76 19.14 4.78 4.62
C GLY A 76 18.21 4.30 5.75
N LYS A 77 17.35 5.16 6.31
CA LYS A 77 16.30 4.69 7.21
C LYS A 77 15.12 4.24 6.37
N SER A 78 15.16 2.96 6.06
CA SER A 78 14.05 2.23 5.46
C SER A 78 12.81 2.29 6.35
N ILE A 79 11.67 2.20 5.74
CA ILE A 79 10.41 1.73 6.31
C ILE A 79 10.76 0.74 7.41
N ASP A 80 10.15 0.88 8.58
CA ASP A 80 10.20 -0.19 9.59
C ASP A 80 9.42 -1.40 9.06
N TRP A 81 10.10 -2.18 8.23
CA TRP A 81 9.52 -3.38 7.61
C TRP A 81 9.17 -4.45 8.63
N GLU A 82 9.75 -4.40 9.82
CA GLU A 82 9.39 -5.32 10.88
C GLU A 82 8.01 -5.01 11.46
N SER A 83 7.72 -3.74 11.69
CA SER A 83 6.36 -3.30 12.05
C SER A 83 5.36 -3.63 10.95
N ALA A 84 5.70 -3.39 9.68
CA ALA A 84 4.85 -3.76 8.55
C ALA A 84 4.60 -5.28 8.47
N ARG A 85 5.62 -6.10 8.73
CA ARG A 85 5.49 -7.57 8.81
C ARG A 85 4.52 -8.01 9.89
N ASN A 86 4.55 -7.37 11.06
CA ASN A 86 3.64 -7.71 12.15
C ASN A 86 2.18 -7.45 11.75
N VAL A 87 1.92 -6.37 11.02
CA VAL A 87 0.58 -6.11 10.46
C VAL A 87 0.21 -7.14 9.39
N ALA A 88 1.13 -7.48 8.49
CA ALA A 88 0.87 -8.42 7.39
C ALA A 88 0.55 -9.85 7.88
N ARG A 89 0.94 -10.22 9.11
CA ARG A 89 0.59 -11.51 9.72
C ARG A 89 -0.89 -11.62 10.10
N SER A 90 -1.56 -10.52 10.36
CA SER A 90 -2.95 -10.49 10.84
C SER A 90 -3.92 -9.79 9.88
N ARG A 91 -3.40 -9.04 8.92
CA ARG A 91 -4.21 -8.24 8.00
C ARG A 91 -3.72 -8.41 6.55
N LYS A 92 -4.63 -8.25 5.61
CA LYS A 92 -4.29 -8.16 4.19
C LYS A 92 -3.62 -6.82 3.93
N VAL A 93 -2.32 -6.83 3.59
CA VAL A 93 -1.49 -5.62 3.48
C VAL A 93 -1.03 -5.41 2.04
N ILE A 94 -1.16 -4.18 1.56
CA ILE A 94 -0.43 -3.64 0.42
C ILE A 94 0.71 -2.78 0.98
N LEU A 95 1.95 -3.13 0.65
CA LEU A 95 3.12 -2.36 1.06
C LEU A 95 3.36 -1.22 0.08
N SER A 96 3.38 0.00 0.58
CA SER A 96 3.66 1.23 -0.16
C SER A 96 4.72 2.07 0.55
N GLY A 97 5.00 3.26 0.00
CA GLY A 97 5.95 4.21 0.60
C GLY A 97 7.39 3.96 0.20
N GLY A 98 7.88 4.70 -0.80
CA GLY A 98 9.29 4.74 -1.20
C GLY A 98 9.86 3.45 -1.80
N LEU A 99 9.03 2.49 -2.20
CA LEU A 99 9.49 1.30 -2.92
C LEU A 99 10.17 1.69 -4.24
N ARG A 100 11.23 0.95 -4.57
CA ARG A 100 12.06 1.15 -5.78
C ARG A 100 12.50 -0.20 -6.31
N PRO A 101 13.01 -0.27 -7.57
CA PRO A 101 13.58 -1.51 -8.11
C PRO A 101 14.61 -2.17 -7.19
N GLU A 102 15.42 -1.35 -6.49
CA GLU A 102 16.51 -1.81 -5.64
C GLU A 102 16.03 -2.35 -4.28
N THR A 103 14.83 -1.96 -3.84
CA THR A 103 14.34 -2.27 -2.48
C THR A 103 13.12 -3.19 -2.45
N VAL A 104 12.34 -3.27 -3.54
CA VAL A 104 11.08 -4.01 -3.56
C VAL A 104 11.24 -5.49 -3.22
N ALA A 105 12.28 -6.15 -3.76
CA ALA A 105 12.53 -7.57 -3.50
C ALA A 105 12.81 -7.84 -2.00
N LEU A 106 13.59 -6.97 -1.35
CA LEU A 106 13.85 -7.07 0.08
C LEU A 106 12.58 -6.78 0.89
N GLY A 107 11.82 -5.73 0.54
CA GLY A 107 10.56 -5.39 1.19
C GLY A 107 9.56 -6.55 1.16
N VAL A 108 9.38 -7.18 -0.01
CA VAL A 108 8.45 -8.32 -0.15
C VAL A 108 8.93 -9.53 0.66
N ARG A 109 10.22 -9.86 0.64
CA ARG A 109 10.76 -10.96 1.45
C ARG A 109 10.61 -10.73 2.95
N THR A 110 10.79 -9.50 3.40
CA THR A 110 10.74 -9.16 4.83
C THR A 110 9.29 -9.08 5.32
N VAL A 111 8.42 -8.38 4.60
CA VAL A 111 7.05 -8.08 5.04
C VAL A 111 6.08 -9.19 4.68
N GLN A 112 6.30 -9.88 3.57
CA GLN A 112 5.37 -10.86 2.98
C GLN A 112 3.97 -10.25 2.77
N PRO A 113 3.86 -9.10 2.10
CA PRO A 113 2.59 -8.43 1.91
C PRO A 113 1.73 -9.17 0.87
N PHE A 114 0.42 -8.92 0.89
CA PHE A 114 -0.50 -9.38 -0.16
C PHE A 114 -0.20 -8.74 -1.52
N GLY A 115 0.27 -7.50 -1.53
CA GLY A 115 0.62 -6.76 -2.74
C GLY A 115 1.57 -5.61 -2.44
N VAL A 116 2.03 -4.95 -3.49
CA VAL A 116 2.88 -3.75 -3.41
C VAL A 116 2.28 -2.63 -4.23
N ASP A 117 2.48 -1.40 -3.77
CA ASP A 117 2.13 -0.18 -4.47
C ASP A 117 3.38 0.67 -4.68
N VAL A 118 3.58 1.19 -5.89
CA VAL A 118 4.72 2.03 -6.23
C VAL A 118 4.31 3.23 -7.07
N SER A 119 4.75 4.41 -6.65
CA SER A 119 4.55 5.64 -7.39
C SER A 119 5.88 6.27 -7.81
N SER A 120 6.45 7.11 -6.98
CA SER A 120 7.64 7.92 -7.31
C SER A 120 8.91 7.08 -7.53
N GLY A 121 9.00 5.89 -6.94
CA GLY A 121 10.18 5.00 -7.08
C GLY A 121 10.45 4.52 -8.50
N VAL A 122 9.47 4.61 -9.39
CA VAL A 122 9.58 4.25 -10.82
C VAL A 122 9.37 5.46 -11.74
N GLU A 123 9.53 6.67 -11.21
CA GLU A 123 9.41 7.91 -11.99
C GLU A 123 10.79 8.42 -12.46
N GLN A 124 10.80 9.00 -13.65
CA GLN A 124 11.93 9.76 -14.17
C GLN A 124 11.97 11.15 -13.51
N TYR A 125 10.80 11.77 -13.39
CA TYR A 125 10.53 13.01 -12.65
C TYR A 125 9.04 12.99 -12.21
N PRO A 126 8.63 13.83 -11.25
CA PRO A 126 7.29 13.80 -10.69
C PRO A 126 6.17 13.73 -11.75
N GLY A 127 5.33 12.70 -11.67
CA GLY A 127 4.20 12.45 -12.57
C GLY A 127 4.56 11.72 -13.87
N ARG A 128 5.85 11.48 -14.18
CA ARG A 128 6.25 10.74 -15.38
C ARG A 128 6.97 9.44 -15.04
N LYS A 129 6.33 8.32 -15.33
CA LYS A 129 6.91 6.99 -15.13
C LYS A 129 8.06 6.73 -16.10
N ASP A 130 9.11 6.08 -15.61
CA ASP A 130 10.26 5.63 -16.39
C ASP A 130 10.04 4.17 -16.80
N PRO A 131 9.93 3.85 -18.11
CA PRO A 131 9.73 2.48 -18.56
C PRO A 131 10.87 1.52 -18.18
N ALA A 132 12.10 2.02 -18.07
CA ALA A 132 13.24 1.18 -17.67
C ALA A 132 13.15 0.84 -16.17
N ARG A 133 12.84 1.82 -15.33
CA ARG A 133 12.61 1.60 -13.88
C ARG A 133 11.42 0.69 -13.63
N LEU A 134 10.32 0.84 -14.38
CA LEU A 134 9.17 -0.07 -14.28
C LEU A 134 9.59 -1.51 -14.60
N ARG A 135 10.30 -1.76 -15.72
CA ARG A 135 10.78 -3.11 -16.05
C ARG A 135 11.70 -3.66 -14.97
N SER A 136 12.62 -2.83 -14.43
CA SER A 136 13.54 -3.24 -13.37
C SER A 136 12.77 -3.58 -12.08
N PHE A 137 11.72 -2.81 -11.74
CA PHE A 137 10.88 -3.07 -10.59
C PHE A 137 10.17 -4.42 -10.69
N PHE A 138 9.51 -4.69 -11.81
CA PHE A 138 8.84 -5.98 -12.00
C PHE A 138 9.82 -7.15 -12.10
N LYS A 139 11.00 -6.95 -12.71
CA LYS A 139 12.06 -7.96 -12.71
C LYS A 139 12.54 -8.29 -11.30
N ALA A 140 12.74 -7.28 -10.45
CA ALA A 140 13.12 -7.48 -9.06
C ALA A 140 12.01 -8.18 -8.28
N LEU A 141 10.74 -7.83 -8.51
CA LEU A 141 9.59 -8.45 -7.89
C LEU A 141 9.46 -9.93 -8.29
N ALA A 142 9.60 -10.24 -9.58
CA ALA A 142 9.54 -11.62 -10.09
C ALA A 142 10.69 -12.51 -9.57
N SER A 143 11.79 -11.93 -9.10
CA SER A 143 12.89 -12.68 -8.48
C SER A 143 12.62 -13.12 -7.03
N VAL A 144 11.51 -12.68 -6.45
CA VAL A 144 11.10 -13.07 -5.11
C VAL A 144 10.22 -14.31 -5.22
N GLU A 145 10.71 -15.44 -4.76
CA GLU A 145 9.88 -16.61 -4.49
C GLU A 145 8.96 -16.27 -3.32
N VAL A 146 7.72 -15.96 -3.60
CA VAL A 146 6.69 -15.79 -2.57
C VAL A 146 6.20 -17.19 -2.26
N GLY A 147 6.53 -17.69 -1.08
CA GLY A 147 5.97 -18.92 -0.54
C GLY A 147 4.48 -18.70 -0.24
N LEU A 148 3.64 -18.77 -1.28
CA LEU A 148 2.20 -18.88 -1.10
C LEU A 148 1.89 -20.28 -0.55
N PRO A 149 0.95 -20.41 0.39
CA PRO A 149 0.64 -21.70 1.02
C PRO A 149 0.12 -22.76 0.04
N ASP A 150 -0.15 -22.43 -1.21
CA ASP A 150 -0.61 -23.34 -2.27
C ASP A 150 0.33 -23.45 -3.47
N GLY A 151 1.51 -22.81 -3.45
CA GLY A 151 2.48 -22.87 -4.54
C GLY A 151 2.08 -22.13 -5.82
N SER A 152 1.01 -21.38 -5.83
CA SER A 152 0.56 -20.62 -7.00
C SER A 152 1.11 -19.19 -6.98
N VAL A 153 1.96 -18.86 -7.96
CA VAL A 153 2.32 -17.46 -8.29
C VAL A 153 1.24 -16.94 -9.24
N LYS A 154 0.33 -16.09 -8.73
CA LYS A 154 -0.53 -15.27 -9.60
C LYS A 154 0.17 -13.94 -9.85
N LEU A 155 0.73 -13.79 -11.05
CA LEU A 155 1.07 -12.48 -11.63
C LEU A 155 -0.22 -11.79 -12.10
#